data_2f4fcd374d468ebe784943ba1f7cb213
#
_entry.id   2f4fcd374d468ebe784943ba1f7cb213
#
_cell.length_a   1.000
_cell.length_b   1.000
_cell.length_c   1.000
_cell.angle_alpha   90.00
_cell.angle_beta   90.00
_cell.angle_gamma   90.00
#
_symmetry.space_group_name_H-M   'P 1'
#
loop_
_entity.id
_entity.type
_entity.pdbx_description
1 polymer ?
#
loop_
_entity_poly.entity_id
_entity_poly.type
_entity_poly.pdbx_seq_one_letter_code
_entity_poly.pdbx_strand_id
1 'polypeptide(L)'
;MSAGKPVFGLSFDPRALGDLLAAPGDIRDLALAQLQDIVTAQSSGTKLTGDLSGYRKLLVDARREWRIVYAQRPAPATSRHATEIHVIAVRSRARNDVYDTVAQRLGMDRRPLSARTHAARSRSPQLIPQRPLPHPGPASHVASGPAQPAPTPSKGRTR
;
A
#
# COMPACT_ATOMS: atom_id res chain seq x y z
N MET A 1 -29.39 21.50 -11.57
CA MET A 1 -28.47 20.39 -11.96
C MET A 1 -29.27 19.10 -11.95
N SER A 2 -29.36 18.44 -13.07
CA SER A 2 -30.07 17.17 -13.14
C SER A 2 -29.20 16.11 -12.45
N ALA A 3 -29.62 15.63 -11.30
CA ALA A 3 -29.05 14.41 -10.74
C ALA A 3 -29.20 13.30 -11.78
N GLY A 4 -28.12 12.72 -12.23
CA GLY A 4 -28.14 11.63 -13.20
C GLY A 4 -29.03 10.49 -12.68
N LYS A 5 -29.67 9.77 -13.60
CA LYS A 5 -30.46 8.59 -13.20
C LYS A 5 -29.58 7.56 -12.53
N PRO A 6 -29.95 7.00 -11.37
CA PRO A 6 -29.16 5.96 -10.72
C PRO A 6 -28.97 4.74 -11.63
N VAL A 7 -27.72 4.31 -11.79
CA VAL A 7 -27.33 3.11 -12.54
C VAL A 7 -27.16 1.93 -11.60
N PHE A 8 -26.68 2.20 -10.38
CA PHE A 8 -26.43 1.20 -9.34
C PHE A 8 -27.39 1.37 -8.17
N GLY A 9 -27.77 0.29 -7.52
CA GLY A 9 -28.37 0.32 -6.19
C GLY A 9 -27.37 0.79 -5.15
N LEU A 10 -27.84 1.30 -4.01
CA LEU A 10 -27.01 1.69 -2.87
C LEU A 10 -27.48 0.97 -1.62
N SER A 11 -26.58 0.35 -0.94
CA SER A 11 -26.83 -0.28 0.36
C SER A 11 -25.66 -0.03 1.33
N PHE A 12 -25.94 -0.16 2.61
CA PHE A 12 -24.97 0.05 3.67
C PHE A 12 -24.91 -1.16 4.61
N ASP A 13 -23.72 -1.54 5.02
CA ASP A 13 -23.56 -2.27 6.27
C ASP A 13 -24.11 -1.38 7.40
N PRO A 14 -24.89 -1.92 8.36
CA PRO A 14 -25.45 -1.10 9.44
C PRO A 14 -24.41 -0.31 10.22
N ARG A 15 -23.20 -0.88 10.37
CA ARG A 15 -22.07 -0.21 11.03
C ARG A 15 -21.50 0.92 10.19
N ALA A 16 -21.51 0.79 8.85
CA ALA A 16 -21.07 1.84 7.94
C ALA A 16 -22.04 3.03 7.94
N LEU A 17 -23.32 2.77 8.09
CA LEU A 17 -24.31 3.84 8.26
C LEU A 17 -24.05 4.59 9.58
N GLY A 18 -23.74 3.86 10.66
CA GLY A 18 -23.32 4.46 11.93
C GLY A 18 -22.06 5.33 11.80
N ASP A 19 -21.04 4.85 11.06
CA ASP A 19 -19.82 5.63 10.75
C ASP A 19 -20.17 6.96 10.03
N LEU A 20 -21.05 6.89 9.03
CA LEU A 20 -21.47 8.07 8.26
C LEU A 20 -22.18 9.09 9.14
N LEU A 21 -23.08 8.62 10.01
CA LEU A 21 -23.83 9.48 10.92
C LEU A 21 -22.94 10.10 11.99
N ALA A 22 -21.90 9.40 12.43
CA ALA A 22 -20.91 9.87 13.40
C ALA A 22 -19.84 10.80 12.79
N ALA A 23 -19.71 10.83 11.46
CA ALA A 23 -18.75 11.71 10.79
C ALA A 23 -19.11 13.20 10.96
N PRO A 24 -18.14 14.13 10.95
CA PRO A 24 -18.39 15.55 10.89
C PRO A 24 -19.37 15.91 9.76
N GLY A 25 -20.19 16.94 9.94
CA GLY A 25 -21.27 17.29 9.01
C GLY A 25 -20.77 17.56 7.58
N ASP A 26 -19.70 18.32 7.44
CA ASP A 26 -19.02 18.58 6.18
C ASP A 26 -18.53 17.31 5.47
N ILE A 27 -17.95 16.40 6.24
CA ILE A 27 -17.49 15.08 5.74
C ILE A 27 -18.68 14.21 5.32
N ARG A 28 -19.76 14.25 6.07
CA ARG A 28 -20.98 13.52 5.74
C ARG A 28 -21.57 13.98 4.42
N ASP A 29 -21.68 15.29 4.23
CA ASP A 29 -22.22 15.88 3.00
C ASP A 29 -21.33 15.54 1.78
N LEU A 30 -20.00 15.63 1.93
CA LEU A 30 -19.06 15.22 0.90
C LEU A 30 -19.15 13.72 0.60
N ALA A 31 -19.29 12.88 1.63
CA ALA A 31 -19.43 11.43 1.45
C ALA A 31 -20.71 11.08 0.68
N LEU A 32 -21.82 11.71 0.99
CA LEU A 32 -23.08 11.53 0.28
C LEU A 32 -22.99 11.99 -1.19
N ALA A 33 -22.34 13.12 -1.47
CA ALA A 33 -22.09 13.59 -2.82
C ALA A 33 -21.24 12.59 -3.62
N GLN A 34 -20.15 12.08 -3.03
CA GLN A 34 -19.31 11.07 -3.67
C GLN A 34 -20.06 9.76 -3.94
N LEU A 35 -20.93 9.34 -3.03
CA LEU A 35 -21.76 8.15 -3.23
C LEU A 35 -22.80 8.38 -4.34
N GLN A 36 -23.36 9.57 -4.45
CA GLN A 36 -24.27 9.94 -5.53
C GLN A 36 -23.58 9.84 -6.90
N ASP A 37 -22.35 10.35 -7.02
CA ASP A 37 -21.56 10.26 -8.25
C ASP A 37 -21.28 8.83 -8.66
N ILE A 38 -21.00 7.94 -7.71
CA ILE A 38 -20.80 6.51 -7.99
C ILE A 38 -22.09 5.83 -8.41
N VAL A 39 -23.19 6.10 -7.71
CA VAL A 39 -24.49 5.47 -8.01
C VAL A 39 -24.99 5.88 -9.40
N THR A 40 -24.66 7.07 -9.85
CA THR A 40 -24.97 7.57 -11.21
C THR A 40 -23.89 7.23 -12.24
N ALA A 41 -22.87 6.45 -11.87
CA ALA A 41 -21.73 6.09 -12.72
C ALA A 41 -20.91 7.28 -13.26
N GLN A 42 -20.99 8.45 -12.62
CA GLN A 42 -20.18 9.62 -12.98
C GLN A 42 -18.73 9.48 -12.47
N SER A 43 -18.53 8.68 -11.46
CA SER A 43 -17.23 8.42 -10.84
C SER A 43 -17.08 6.95 -10.50
N SER A 44 -15.86 6.51 -10.27
CA SER A 44 -15.57 5.16 -9.78
C SER A 44 -14.41 5.21 -8.78
N GLY A 45 -14.51 4.44 -7.71
CA GLY A 45 -13.46 4.35 -6.72
C GLY A 45 -12.23 3.56 -7.19
N THR A 46 -11.11 3.79 -6.54
CA THR A 46 -9.86 3.06 -6.78
C THR A 46 -9.96 1.64 -6.20
N LYS A 47 -9.58 0.64 -6.96
CA LYS A 47 -9.50 -0.75 -6.49
C LYS A 47 -8.49 -0.89 -5.36
N LEU A 48 -8.85 -1.67 -4.36
CA LEU A 48 -7.93 -2.08 -3.30
C LEU A 48 -7.15 -3.33 -3.73
N THR A 49 -6.00 -3.51 -3.14
CA THR A 49 -5.10 -4.64 -3.41
C THR A 49 -4.86 -5.46 -2.14
N GLY A 50 -4.19 -6.59 -2.27
CA GLY A 50 -3.89 -7.48 -1.15
C GLY A 50 -5.16 -8.15 -0.59
N ASP A 51 -5.26 -8.20 0.72
CA ASP A 51 -6.36 -8.89 1.42
C ASP A 51 -7.75 -8.28 1.12
N LEU A 52 -7.80 -7.01 0.71
CA LEU A 52 -9.03 -6.30 0.33
C LEU A 52 -9.21 -6.23 -1.19
N SER A 53 -8.59 -7.14 -1.94
CA SER A 53 -8.83 -7.27 -3.38
C SER A 53 -10.32 -7.53 -3.64
N GLY A 54 -10.89 -6.87 -4.65
CA GLY A 54 -12.33 -6.92 -4.94
C GLY A 54 -13.13 -5.77 -4.35
N TYR A 55 -12.58 -5.05 -3.38
CA TYR A 55 -13.19 -3.85 -2.82
C TYR A 55 -12.61 -2.58 -3.46
N ARG A 56 -13.32 -1.46 -3.28
CA ARG A 56 -12.92 -0.16 -3.81
C ARG A 56 -12.94 0.89 -2.70
N LYS A 57 -12.13 1.92 -2.86
CA LYS A 57 -12.10 3.09 -1.96
C LYS A 57 -12.42 4.36 -2.72
N LEU A 58 -13.08 5.27 -2.02
CA LEU A 58 -13.26 6.67 -2.40
C LEU A 58 -12.53 7.57 -1.42
N LEU A 59 -12.01 8.65 -1.94
CA LEU A 59 -11.52 9.76 -1.13
C LEU A 59 -12.67 10.76 -0.94
N VAL A 60 -13.00 11.05 0.30
CA VAL A 60 -14.15 11.91 0.61
C VAL A 60 -13.78 13.38 0.49
N ASP A 61 -12.66 13.75 1.10
CA ASP A 61 -12.21 15.13 1.24
C ASP A 61 -10.92 15.41 0.45
N ALA A 62 -10.64 16.68 0.18
CA ALA A 62 -9.44 17.13 -0.53
C ALA A 62 -8.15 16.81 0.23
N ARG A 63 -8.20 16.73 1.56
CA ARG A 63 -7.07 16.35 2.41
C ARG A 63 -6.79 14.86 2.39
N ARG A 64 -7.71 14.05 1.81
CA ARG A 64 -7.63 12.60 1.72
C ARG A 64 -7.55 11.91 3.09
N GLU A 65 -8.13 12.54 4.09
CA GLU A 65 -8.17 12.01 5.45
C GLU A 65 -9.31 11.03 5.65
N TRP A 66 -10.43 11.24 4.97
CA TRP A 66 -11.61 10.38 5.06
C TRP A 66 -11.78 9.52 3.82
N ARG A 67 -12.23 8.30 4.05
CA ARG A 67 -12.43 7.31 3.00
C ARG A 67 -13.72 6.53 3.18
N ILE A 68 -14.32 6.22 2.03
CA ILE A 68 -15.38 5.24 1.93
C ILE A 68 -14.78 3.97 1.34
N VAL A 69 -15.04 2.83 1.95
CA VAL A 69 -14.73 1.51 1.36
C VAL A 69 -16.04 0.82 1.04
N TYR A 70 -16.15 0.32 -0.19
CA TYR A 70 -17.35 -0.32 -0.69
C TYR A 70 -17.04 -1.52 -1.59
N ALA A 71 -18.02 -2.41 -1.72
CA ALA A 71 -18.05 -3.47 -2.70
C ALA A 71 -19.02 -3.13 -3.82
N GLN A 72 -18.68 -3.49 -5.04
CA GLN A 72 -19.60 -3.54 -6.16
C GLN A 72 -20.03 -4.99 -6.34
N ARG A 73 -21.29 -5.30 -6.09
CA ARG A 73 -21.81 -6.67 -6.07
C ARG A 73 -23.15 -6.78 -6.79
N PRO A 74 -23.57 -7.98 -7.19
CA PRO A 74 -24.93 -8.17 -7.70
C PRO A 74 -25.96 -7.68 -6.70
N ALA A 75 -26.94 -6.94 -7.18
CA ALA A 75 -28.02 -6.43 -6.35
C ALA A 75 -28.99 -7.59 -6.00
N PRO A 76 -29.69 -7.52 -4.85
CA PRO A 76 -30.71 -8.50 -4.50
C PRO A 76 -31.86 -8.51 -5.53
N ALA A 77 -32.54 -9.64 -5.67
CA ALA A 77 -33.62 -9.81 -6.64
C ALA A 77 -34.78 -8.80 -6.49
N THR A 78 -34.93 -8.21 -5.31
CA THR A 78 -35.91 -7.16 -5.02
C THR A 78 -35.50 -5.77 -5.52
N SER A 79 -34.26 -5.61 -5.95
CA SER A 79 -33.73 -4.36 -6.48
C SER A 79 -34.14 -4.13 -7.93
N ARG A 80 -34.32 -2.87 -8.31
CA ARG A 80 -34.51 -2.47 -9.72
C ARG A 80 -33.18 -2.40 -10.50
N HIS A 81 -32.05 -2.57 -9.81
CA HIS A 81 -30.72 -2.50 -10.37
C HIS A 81 -30.10 -3.89 -10.43
N ALA A 82 -29.32 -4.18 -11.45
CA ALA A 82 -28.57 -5.43 -11.57
C ALA A 82 -27.38 -5.50 -10.61
N THR A 83 -26.82 -4.34 -10.29
CA THR A 83 -25.63 -4.20 -9.45
C THR A 83 -25.89 -3.16 -8.36
N GLU A 84 -25.32 -3.38 -7.19
CA GLU A 84 -25.37 -2.43 -6.09
C GLU A 84 -23.97 -2.03 -5.60
N ILE A 85 -23.88 -0.84 -5.09
CA ILE A 85 -22.77 -0.33 -4.31
C ILE A 85 -23.07 -0.59 -2.84
N HIS A 86 -22.31 -1.48 -2.23
CA HIS A 86 -22.47 -1.82 -0.81
C HIS A 86 -21.38 -1.18 0.02
N VAL A 87 -21.73 -0.17 0.81
CA VAL A 87 -20.80 0.58 1.66
C VAL A 87 -20.49 -0.23 2.92
N ILE A 88 -19.20 -0.45 3.20
CA ILE A 88 -18.71 -1.26 4.32
C ILE A 88 -18.18 -0.40 5.45
N ALA A 89 -17.54 0.72 5.14
CA ALA A 89 -17.02 1.66 6.13
C ALA A 89 -16.92 3.09 5.58
N VAL A 90 -17.14 4.06 6.47
CA VAL A 90 -16.91 5.50 6.22
C VAL A 90 -16.09 6.02 7.39
N ARG A 91 -14.76 6.08 7.25
CA ARG A 91 -13.88 6.38 8.37
C ARG A 91 -12.66 7.18 7.96
N SER A 92 -12.01 7.76 8.97
CA SER A 92 -10.72 8.42 8.81
C SER A 92 -9.63 7.40 8.40
N ARG A 93 -8.67 7.88 7.60
CA ARG A 93 -7.48 7.12 7.23
C ARG A 93 -6.48 6.97 8.40
N ALA A 94 -6.62 7.73 9.47
CA ALA A 94 -5.67 7.75 10.56
C ALA A 94 -5.28 6.32 10.99
N ARG A 95 -3.97 6.04 11.03
CA ARG A 95 -3.40 4.73 11.41
C ARG A 95 -3.93 3.52 10.61
N ASN A 96 -4.43 3.73 9.38
CA ASN A 96 -5.12 2.71 8.56
C ASN A 96 -6.40 2.14 9.19
N ASP A 97 -6.99 2.82 10.16
CA ASP A 97 -8.18 2.39 10.86
C ASP A 97 -9.31 1.94 9.92
N VAL A 98 -9.53 2.64 8.82
CA VAL A 98 -10.57 2.28 7.85
C VAL A 98 -10.37 0.88 7.28
N TYR A 99 -9.15 0.48 6.97
CA TYR A 99 -8.88 -0.82 6.35
C TYR A 99 -8.92 -1.96 7.36
N ASP A 100 -8.44 -1.73 8.56
CA ASP A 100 -8.50 -2.70 9.65
C ASP A 100 -9.94 -2.92 10.10
N THR A 101 -10.73 -1.85 10.16
CA THR A 101 -12.18 -1.93 10.40
C THR A 101 -12.91 -2.73 9.31
N VAL A 102 -12.60 -2.47 8.03
CA VAL A 102 -13.21 -3.22 6.92
C VAL A 102 -12.87 -4.71 7.02
N ALA A 103 -11.61 -5.06 7.24
CA ALA A 103 -11.19 -6.44 7.38
C ALA A 103 -11.91 -7.14 8.54
N GLN A 104 -12.01 -6.46 9.69
CA GLN A 104 -12.76 -6.96 10.85
C GLN A 104 -14.25 -7.18 10.54
N ARG A 105 -14.89 -6.24 9.84
CA ARG A 105 -16.31 -6.35 9.44
C ARG A 105 -16.57 -7.50 8.47
N LEU A 106 -15.57 -7.82 7.65
CA LEU A 106 -15.60 -8.92 6.70
C LEU A 106 -15.14 -10.26 7.29
N GLY A 107 -14.80 -10.32 8.58
CA GLY A 107 -14.28 -11.53 9.24
C GLY A 107 -12.89 -11.94 8.76
N MET A 108 -12.09 -11.01 8.29
CA MET A 108 -10.71 -11.27 7.81
C MET A 108 -9.71 -11.05 8.96
N ASP A 109 -8.84 -12.03 9.18
CA ASP A 109 -7.70 -11.89 10.10
C ASP A 109 -6.60 -11.06 9.43
N ARG A 110 -6.65 -9.75 9.62
CA ARG A 110 -5.65 -8.84 9.08
C ARG A 110 -4.65 -8.46 10.16
N ARG A 111 -3.38 -8.78 9.92
CA ARG A 111 -2.32 -8.25 10.79
C ARG A 111 -2.25 -6.73 10.69
N PRO A 112 -2.21 -6.02 11.84
CA PRO A 112 -2.00 -4.57 11.85
C PRO A 112 -0.77 -4.18 11.03
N LEU A 113 -0.82 -3.05 10.34
CA LEU A 113 0.27 -2.60 9.47
C LEU A 113 1.59 -2.44 10.22
N SER A 114 1.53 -2.03 11.49
CA SER A 114 2.69 -1.94 12.39
C SER A 114 3.42 -3.26 12.55
N ALA A 115 2.69 -4.35 12.76
CA ALA A 115 3.28 -5.70 12.88
C ALA A 115 3.88 -6.19 11.56
N ARG A 116 3.25 -5.85 10.41
CA ARG A 116 3.79 -6.15 9.08
C ARG A 116 5.07 -5.38 8.80
N THR A 117 5.12 -4.11 9.18
CA THR A 117 6.31 -3.27 9.02
C THR A 117 7.47 -3.80 9.87
N HIS A 118 7.21 -4.22 11.11
CA HIS A 118 8.21 -4.84 11.97
C HIS A 118 8.70 -6.18 11.41
N ALA A 119 7.80 -7.04 10.94
CA ALA A 119 8.17 -8.32 10.33
C ALA A 119 8.98 -8.15 9.04
N ALA A 120 8.68 -7.14 8.22
CA ALA A 120 9.45 -6.83 7.02
C ALA A 120 10.85 -6.32 7.35
N ARG A 121 10.98 -5.46 8.36
CA ARG A 121 12.28 -4.93 8.83
C ARG A 121 13.16 -6.01 9.44
N SER A 122 12.59 -6.94 10.21
CA SER A 122 13.34 -8.05 10.81
C SER A 122 13.83 -9.07 9.79
N ARG A 123 13.24 -9.12 8.60
CA ARG A 123 13.67 -9.99 7.49
C ARG A 123 14.62 -9.28 6.51
N SER A 124 14.93 -8.01 6.73
CA SER A 124 15.80 -7.25 5.84
C SER A 124 17.24 -7.74 5.97
N PRO A 125 17.96 -8.09 4.87
CA PRO A 125 19.32 -8.60 4.92
C PRO A 125 20.33 -7.62 5.54
N GLN A 126 19.97 -6.35 5.64
CA GLN A 126 20.81 -5.31 6.25
C GLN A 126 21.00 -5.43 7.77
N LEU A 127 20.21 -6.29 8.43
CA LEU A 127 20.31 -6.55 9.86
C LEU A 127 21.14 -7.81 10.19
N ILE A 128 21.67 -8.50 9.19
CA ILE A 128 22.65 -9.54 9.43
C ILE A 128 23.98 -8.80 9.73
N PRO A 129 24.53 -8.89 10.97
CA PRO A 129 25.84 -8.34 11.25
C PRO A 129 26.80 -8.96 10.24
N GLN A 130 27.42 -8.15 9.41
CA GLN A 130 28.51 -8.66 8.56
C GLN A 130 29.57 -9.20 9.49
N ARG A 131 29.77 -10.51 9.43
CA ARG A 131 30.88 -11.16 10.12
C ARG A 131 32.14 -10.44 9.68
N PRO A 132 32.96 -9.89 10.59
CA PRO A 132 34.20 -9.24 10.20
C PRO A 132 34.99 -10.22 9.35
N LEU A 133 35.34 -9.83 8.14
CA LEU A 133 36.30 -10.57 7.34
C LEU A 133 37.55 -10.73 8.18
N PRO A 134 38.12 -11.93 8.31
CA PRO A 134 39.40 -12.10 8.98
C PRO A 134 40.40 -11.17 8.28
N HIS A 135 41.00 -10.28 9.05
CA HIS A 135 42.10 -9.47 8.57
C HIS A 135 43.17 -10.42 8.06
N PRO A 136 43.74 -10.23 6.85
CA PRO A 136 44.95 -10.94 6.47
C PRO A 136 45.98 -10.62 7.53
N GLY A 137 46.47 -11.64 8.22
CA GLY A 137 47.53 -11.52 9.20
C GLY A 137 48.76 -10.88 8.56
N PRO A 138 49.63 -10.25 9.36
CA PRO A 138 50.79 -9.56 8.83
C PRO A 138 51.64 -10.59 8.05
N ALA A 139 51.92 -10.25 6.81
CA ALA A 139 52.80 -11.04 5.95
C ALA A 139 54.16 -11.16 6.66
N SER A 140 54.54 -12.38 6.99
CA SER A 140 55.87 -12.71 7.46
C SER A 140 56.86 -12.25 6.38
N HIS A 141 57.67 -11.27 6.69
CA HIS A 141 58.83 -10.90 5.90
C HIS A 141 59.82 -12.08 5.89
N VAL A 142 59.89 -12.76 4.80
CA VAL A 142 60.99 -13.68 4.53
C VAL A 142 62.10 -12.85 3.90
N ALA A 143 63.25 -12.97 4.56
CA ALA A 143 64.45 -12.21 4.30
C ALA A 143 65.02 -12.36 2.87
N SER A 144 65.53 -11.28 2.42
CA SER A 144 66.65 -11.01 1.55
C SER A 144 67.36 -12.22 0.91
N GLY A 145 67.26 -12.32 -0.41
CA GLY A 145 68.26 -12.96 -1.27
C GLY A 145 69.04 -11.87 -2.03
N PRO A 146 70.31 -12.08 -2.33
CA PRO A 146 71.22 -11.03 -2.80
C PRO A 146 70.98 -10.65 -4.26
N ALA A 147 71.33 -9.39 -4.53
CA ALA A 147 71.23 -8.72 -5.80
C ALA A 147 72.04 -9.40 -6.91
N GLN A 148 71.45 -9.59 -8.07
CA GLN A 148 72.17 -9.84 -9.32
C GLN A 148 72.35 -8.51 -10.10
N PRO A 149 73.50 -8.29 -10.71
CA PRO A 149 73.80 -7.07 -11.44
C PRO A 149 73.16 -7.04 -12.82
N ALA A 150 72.78 -5.85 -13.24
CA ALA A 150 72.18 -5.55 -14.51
C ALA A 150 73.10 -5.80 -15.70
N PRO A 151 72.56 -6.29 -16.84
CA PRO A 151 73.33 -6.26 -18.08
C PRO A 151 73.21 -4.87 -18.75
N THR A 152 74.37 -4.39 -19.20
CA THR A 152 74.58 -3.16 -19.93
C THR A 152 73.90 -3.10 -21.32
N PRO A 153 73.54 -1.92 -21.79
CA PRO A 153 72.94 -1.76 -23.09
C PRO A 153 74.00 -1.80 -24.22
N SER A 154 73.78 -2.68 -25.17
CA SER A 154 74.56 -2.72 -26.38
C SER A 154 73.99 -1.68 -27.43
N LYS A 155 74.84 -0.79 -27.84
CA LYS A 155 74.69 0.10 -28.97
C LYS A 155 74.86 -0.65 -30.30
N GLY A 156 74.01 -0.44 -31.26
CA GLY A 156 74.16 -0.76 -32.64
C GLY A 156 73.06 -0.06 -33.44
N ARG A 157 73.25 0.95 -33.99
CA ARG A 157 73.90 1.60 -35.15
C ARG A 157 73.41 1.00 -36.49
N THR A 158 72.82 1.91 -37.27
CA THR A 158 72.91 2.08 -38.72
C THR A 158 71.98 1.19 -39.62
N ARG A 159 71.12 1.74 -40.31
CA ARG A 159 70.97 2.41 -41.61
C ARG A 159 69.52 2.59 -41.97
#